data_135e8d0a1a29d9187b1d4a78becd3a3a
#
_entry.id   135e8d0a1a29d9187b1d4a78becd3a3a
#
_cell.length_a   1.000
_cell.length_b   1.000
_cell.length_c   1.000
_cell.angle_alpha   90.00
_cell.angle_beta   90.00
_cell.angle_gamma   90.00
#
_symmetry.space_group_name_H-M   'P 1'
#
loop_
_entity.id
_entity.type
_entity.pdbx_description
1 polymer ?
#
loop_
_entity_poly.entity_id
_entity_poly.type
_entity_poly.pdbx_seq_one_letter_code
_entity_poly.pdbx_strand_id
1 'polypeptide(L)'
;ECKEEDLTEESYKACAEVRNEKITLENIVYMVETMSHCIIKNEIPFCELDSHAGDGDFGMSVAKGFRQLKKEWKELTKEHTSSIGEFLQACSMVIMEHCGGASGPIWGSAFRAAGKKADGKTELTIFEFADMMQEAVTGIQKTGEYSFGRGAVVGDKTLIDALVPCADTWTACADKKETFEHAFTKAAQAAVQGAKDTEAIAARMGRAGTVGDRSIGYPDAGAYAL
;
A
#
# COMPACT_ATOMS: atom_id res chain seq x y z
N GLU A 1 13.27 -15.48 26.64
CA GLU A 1 11.99 -16.00 26.11
C GLU A 1 10.91 -15.00 26.50
N CYS A 2 10.64 -13.99 25.65
CA CYS A 2 9.46 -13.16 25.76
C CYS A 2 8.31 -13.96 25.14
N LYS A 3 7.32 -14.28 25.95
CA LYS A 3 6.04 -14.78 25.48
C LYS A 3 5.43 -13.68 24.60
N GLU A 4 5.26 -13.94 23.31
CA GLU A 4 4.34 -13.20 22.46
C GLU A 4 2.97 -13.32 23.15
N GLU A 5 2.41 -12.21 23.60
CA GLU A 5 1.00 -12.13 23.93
C GLU A 5 0.28 -12.20 22.58
N ASP A 6 -0.04 -13.41 22.15
CA ASP A 6 -0.96 -13.64 21.05
C ASP A 6 -2.26 -12.92 21.38
N LEU A 7 -2.56 -11.87 20.62
CA LEU A 7 -3.90 -11.28 20.62
C LEU A 7 -4.88 -12.42 20.42
N THR A 8 -5.86 -12.56 21.31
CA THR A 8 -6.87 -13.60 21.16
C THR A 8 -7.60 -13.41 19.82
N GLU A 9 -8.08 -14.48 19.22
CA GLU A 9 -8.80 -14.43 17.93
C GLU A 9 -9.99 -13.45 17.97
N GLU A 10 -10.59 -13.23 19.14
CA GLU A 10 -11.64 -12.23 19.36
C GLU A 10 -11.13 -10.79 19.32
N SER A 11 -9.95 -10.49 19.89
CA SER A 11 -9.37 -9.15 19.83
C SER A 11 -8.90 -8.80 18.42
N TYR A 12 -8.42 -9.79 17.67
CA TYR A 12 -8.05 -9.64 16.25
C TYR A 12 -9.27 -9.32 15.38
N LYS A 13 -10.39 -10.01 15.59
CA LYS A 13 -11.66 -9.72 14.91
C LYS A 13 -12.20 -8.33 15.26
N ALA A 14 -12.06 -7.89 16.50
CA ALA A 14 -12.52 -6.57 16.94
C ALA A 14 -11.74 -5.43 16.25
N CYS A 15 -10.44 -5.61 15.99
CA CYS A 15 -9.61 -4.63 15.27
C CYS A 15 -9.94 -4.57 13.77
N ALA A 16 -10.50 -5.63 13.19
CA ALA A 16 -10.94 -5.66 11.80
C ALA A 16 -12.31 -5.01 11.58
N GLU A 17 -13.12 -4.85 12.64
CA GLU A 17 -14.48 -4.36 12.54
C GLU A 17 -14.52 -2.83 12.49
N VAL A 18 -15.13 -2.28 11.42
CA VAL A 18 -15.42 -0.85 11.34
C VAL A 18 -16.71 -0.55 12.09
N ARG A 19 -16.62 0.31 13.10
CA ARG A 19 -17.76 0.69 13.93
C ARG A 19 -18.16 2.13 13.69
N ASN A 20 -19.45 2.41 13.75
CA ASN A 20 -20.01 3.76 13.61
C ASN A 20 -19.58 4.50 12.33
N GLU A 21 -19.33 3.77 11.25
CA GLU A 21 -18.83 4.34 10.00
C GLU A 21 -17.59 5.23 10.21
N LYS A 22 -16.65 4.73 11.03
CA LYS A 22 -15.36 5.36 11.31
C LYS A 22 -14.23 4.33 11.25
N ILE A 23 -13.16 4.67 10.56
CA ILE A 23 -11.89 3.94 10.63
C ILE A 23 -11.10 4.50 11.81
N THR A 24 -10.79 3.67 12.78
CA THR A 24 -9.99 4.03 13.96
C THR A 24 -8.51 3.75 13.75
N LEU A 25 -7.67 4.22 14.70
CA LEU A 25 -6.25 3.89 14.70
C LEU A 25 -6.03 2.37 14.77
N GLU A 26 -6.81 1.65 15.58
CA GLU A 26 -6.70 0.19 15.68
C GLU A 26 -7.02 -0.50 14.34
N ASN A 27 -7.99 0.01 13.59
CA ASN A 27 -8.26 -0.49 12.24
C ASN A 27 -7.07 -0.27 11.31
N ILE A 28 -6.43 0.91 11.33
CA ILE A 28 -5.24 1.20 10.52
C ILE A 28 -4.06 0.33 10.93
N VAL A 29 -3.81 0.13 12.22
CA VAL A 29 -2.77 -0.78 12.73
C VAL A 29 -3.01 -2.20 12.20
N TYR A 30 -4.23 -2.70 12.31
CA TYR A 30 -4.62 -4.01 11.78
C TYR A 30 -4.41 -4.12 10.26
N MET A 31 -4.77 -3.08 9.50
CA MET A 31 -4.55 -3.05 8.04
C MET A 31 -3.06 -3.15 7.71
N VAL A 32 -2.21 -2.35 8.35
CA VAL A 32 -0.76 -2.36 8.09
C VAL A 32 -0.13 -3.69 8.50
N GLU A 33 -0.60 -4.31 9.58
CA GLU A 33 -0.15 -5.65 9.99
C GLU A 33 -0.54 -6.71 8.95
N THR A 34 -1.78 -6.67 8.47
CA THR A 34 -2.29 -7.58 7.43
C THR A 34 -1.52 -7.41 6.11
N MET A 35 -1.27 -6.15 5.71
CA MET A 35 -0.42 -5.83 4.55
C MET A 35 0.99 -6.44 4.72
N SER A 36 1.59 -6.28 5.89
CA SER A 36 2.92 -6.82 6.18
C SER A 36 2.97 -8.33 6.04
N HIS A 37 1.98 -9.04 6.58
CA HIS A 37 1.84 -10.48 6.44
C HIS A 37 1.69 -10.91 4.97
N CYS A 38 0.81 -10.22 4.23
CA CYS A 38 0.55 -10.50 2.82
C CYS A 38 1.84 -10.34 1.98
N ILE A 39 2.54 -9.23 2.14
CA ILE A 39 3.78 -8.95 1.39
C ILE A 39 4.87 -9.97 1.71
N ILE A 40 5.09 -10.29 2.99
CA ILE A 40 6.12 -11.25 3.39
C ILE A 40 5.79 -12.65 2.88
N LYS A 41 4.52 -13.07 2.97
CA LYS A 41 4.06 -14.39 2.51
C LYS A 41 4.22 -14.57 1.00
N ASN A 42 4.05 -13.50 0.23
CA ASN A 42 4.09 -13.52 -1.23
C ASN A 42 5.44 -13.07 -1.82
N GLU A 43 6.50 -13.03 -1.04
CA GLU A 43 7.84 -12.62 -1.50
C GLU A 43 8.28 -13.38 -2.75
N ILE A 44 8.21 -14.73 -2.73
CA ILE A 44 8.62 -15.57 -3.87
C ILE A 44 7.71 -15.35 -5.08
N PRO A 45 6.38 -15.44 -4.99
CA PRO A 45 5.49 -15.10 -6.09
C PRO A 45 5.73 -13.72 -6.71
N PHE A 46 6.03 -12.70 -5.90
CA PHE A 46 6.34 -11.36 -6.40
C PHE A 46 7.69 -11.30 -7.14
N CYS A 47 8.70 -12.04 -6.67
CA CYS A 47 9.97 -12.17 -7.39
C CYS A 47 9.79 -12.89 -8.73
N GLU A 48 9.03 -13.99 -8.74
CA GLU A 48 8.72 -14.74 -9.97
C GLU A 48 8.00 -13.86 -10.98
N LEU A 49 7.00 -13.09 -10.55
CA LEU A 49 6.27 -12.18 -11.41
C LEU A 49 7.17 -11.07 -11.97
N ASP A 50 8.01 -10.47 -11.14
CA ASP A 50 8.96 -9.42 -11.55
C ASP A 50 10.01 -9.94 -12.53
N SER A 51 10.39 -11.22 -12.47
CA SER A 51 11.39 -11.80 -13.36
C SER A 51 11.01 -11.78 -14.85
N HIS A 52 9.73 -11.62 -15.17
CA HIS A 52 9.24 -11.54 -16.55
C HIS A 52 9.53 -10.18 -17.21
N ALA A 53 9.59 -9.11 -16.42
CA ALA A 53 9.77 -7.74 -16.93
C ALA A 53 10.84 -6.94 -16.17
N GLY A 54 11.33 -7.46 -15.05
CA GLY A 54 12.34 -6.84 -14.18
C GLY A 54 13.55 -7.75 -13.99
N ASP A 55 14.20 -7.61 -12.85
CA ASP A 55 15.37 -8.41 -12.44
C ASP A 55 15.02 -9.50 -11.40
N GLY A 56 13.75 -9.66 -11.07
CA GLY A 56 13.25 -10.69 -10.16
C GLY A 56 13.52 -10.40 -8.68
N ASP A 57 13.86 -9.17 -8.31
CA ASP A 57 14.21 -8.81 -6.94
C ASP A 57 13.08 -8.07 -6.17
N PHE A 58 11.98 -7.72 -6.85
CA PHE A 58 10.91 -6.91 -6.26
C PHE A 58 10.37 -7.49 -4.95
N GLY A 59 10.04 -8.78 -4.94
CA GLY A 59 9.50 -9.44 -3.75
C GLY A 59 10.46 -9.35 -2.55
N MET A 60 11.74 -9.64 -2.75
CA MET A 60 12.76 -9.52 -1.70
C MET A 60 12.93 -8.08 -1.24
N SER A 61 12.93 -7.14 -2.18
CA SER A 61 13.10 -5.72 -1.91
C SER A 61 12.00 -5.16 -1.03
N VAL A 62 10.75 -5.45 -1.34
CA VAL A 62 9.60 -4.97 -0.54
C VAL A 62 9.47 -5.74 0.77
N ALA A 63 9.59 -7.07 0.76
CA ALA A 63 9.46 -7.88 1.97
C ALA A 63 10.53 -7.56 3.03
N LYS A 64 11.74 -7.14 2.63
CA LYS A 64 12.79 -6.72 3.55
C LYS A 64 12.32 -5.58 4.47
N GLY A 65 11.69 -4.54 3.91
CA GLY A 65 11.17 -3.42 4.68
C GLY A 65 10.03 -3.82 5.59
N PHE A 66 9.09 -4.63 5.10
CA PHE A 66 7.95 -5.09 5.89
C PHE A 66 8.34 -6.09 6.99
N ARG A 67 9.41 -6.89 6.81
CA ARG A 67 9.99 -7.67 7.91
C ARG A 67 10.60 -6.77 8.99
N GLN A 68 11.26 -5.69 8.61
CA GLN A 68 11.78 -4.73 9.58
C GLN A 68 10.66 -4.03 10.33
N LEU A 69 9.60 -3.63 9.61
CA LEU A 69 8.39 -3.09 10.23
C LEU A 69 7.83 -4.03 11.30
N LYS A 70 7.78 -5.34 11.03
CA LYS A 70 7.36 -6.34 12.02
C LYS A 70 8.31 -6.47 13.20
N LYS A 71 9.62 -6.32 13.02
CA LYS A 71 10.57 -6.34 14.13
C LYS A 71 10.40 -5.15 15.06
N GLU A 72 10.06 -3.99 14.51
CA GLU A 72 9.83 -2.74 15.26
C GLU A 72 8.36 -2.58 15.69
N TRP A 73 7.49 -3.56 15.39
CA TRP A 73 6.04 -3.48 15.57
C TRP A 73 5.62 -3.08 16.97
N LYS A 74 6.26 -3.66 17.98
CA LYS A 74 5.96 -3.38 19.41
C LYS A 74 6.27 -1.92 19.77
N GLU A 75 7.34 -1.36 19.23
CA GLU A 75 7.71 0.05 19.44
C GLU A 75 6.72 0.95 18.70
N LEU A 76 6.47 0.69 17.41
CA LEU A 76 5.55 1.45 16.57
C LEU A 76 4.14 1.53 17.16
N THR A 77 3.62 0.40 17.66
CA THR A 77 2.27 0.33 18.21
C THR A 77 2.16 0.80 19.66
N LYS A 78 3.27 1.09 20.33
CA LYS A 78 3.29 1.61 21.69
C LYS A 78 3.62 3.11 21.74
N GLU A 79 4.58 3.55 20.93
CA GLU A 79 5.17 4.90 21.02
C GLU A 79 4.60 5.87 19.97
N HIS A 80 4.06 5.37 18.87
CA HIS A 80 3.56 6.17 17.74
C HIS A 80 2.05 6.01 17.54
N THR A 81 1.28 6.18 18.60
CA THR A 81 -0.18 5.95 18.62
C THR A 81 -0.99 7.16 19.08
N SER A 82 -0.43 8.36 19.03
CA SER A 82 -1.19 9.57 19.34
C SER A 82 -2.18 9.93 18.23
N SER A 83 -1.90 9.50 17.00
CA SER A 83 -2.78 9.66 15.84
C SER A 83 -2.48 8.66 14.74
N ILE A 84 -3.44 8.49 13.82
CA ILE A 84 -3.26 7.70 12.57
C ILE A 84 -2.09 8.27 11.76
N GLY A 85 -1.98 9.59 11.69
CA GLY A 85 -0.92 10.27 10.96
C GLY A 85 0.46 9.96 11.51
N GLU A 86 0.65 10.03 12.82
CA GLU A 86 1.92 9.70 13.47
C GLU A 86 2.32 8.24 13.20
N PHE A 87 1.39 7.30 13.40
CA PHE A 87 1.65 5.88 13.16
C PHE A 87 2.08 5.59 11.71
N LEU A 88 1.35 6.13 10.72
CA LEU A 88 1.69 5.94 9.31
C LEU A 88 3.02 6.60 8.93
N GLN A 89 3.35 7.76 9.50
CA GLN A 89 4.63 8.42 9.28
C GLN A 89 5.79 7.64 9.88
N ALA A 90 5.62 7.07 11.08
CA ALA A 90 6.61 6.18 11.69
C ALA A 90 6.83 4.91 10.83
N CYS A 91 5.76 4.26 10.38
CA CYS A 91 5.85 3.14 9.44
C CYS A 91 6.60 3.53 8.15
N SER A 92 6.33 4.73 7.61
CA SER A 92 6.97 5.23 6.39
C SER A 92 8.49 5.32 6.54
N MET A 93 8.99 5.74 7.70
CA MET A 93 10.44 5.83 7.96
C MET A 93 11.11 4.47 7.85
N VAL A 94 10.55 3.45 8.49
CA VAL A 94 11.05 2.08 8.45
C VAL A 94 11.03 1.53 7.01
N ILE A 95 9.94 1.75 6.29
CA ILE A 95 9.77 1.29 4.90
C ILE A 95 10.80 1.97 3.98
N MET A 96 10.98 3.29 4.08
CA MET A 96 11.94 4.03 3.27
C MET A 96 13.38 3.55 3.49
N GLU A 97 13.75 3.27 4.73
CA GLU A 97 15.10 2.88 5.10
C GLU A 97 15.44 1.44 4.70
N HIS A 98 14.46 0.55 4.81
CA HIS A 98 14.73 -0.89 4.76
C HIS A 98 14.22 -1.62 3.51
N CYS A 99 13.25 -1.10 2.77
CA CYS A 99 12.93 -1.65 1.46
C CYS A 99 14.07 -1.42 0.46
N GLY A 100 14.32 -2.40 -0.40
CA GLY A 100 15.37 -2.30 -1.42
C GLY A 100 14.97 -1.43 -2.62
N GLY A 101 15.98 -0.89 -3.31
CA GLY A 101 15.81 -0.23 -4.60
C GLY A 101 14.75 0.88 -4.62
N ALA A 102 13.93 0.90 -5.64
CA ALA A 102 12.84 1.86 -5.80
C ALA A 102 11.66 1.62 -4.85
N SER A 103 11.54 0.41 -4.27
CA SER A 103 10.43 0.06 -3.37
C SER A 103 10.39 0.94 -2.12
N GLY A 104 11.54 1.28 -1.54
CA GLY A 104 11.63 2.15 -0.36
C GLY A 104 10.98 3.52 -0.61
N PRO A 105 11.48 4.32 -1.56
CA PRO A 105 10.89 5.61 -1.93
C PRO A 105 9.43 5.53 -2.34
N ILE A 106 9.02 4.52 -3.10
CA ILE A 106 7.63 4.37 -3.59
C ILE A 106 6.68 4.07 -2.44
N TRP A 107 6.88 2.97 -1.74
CA TRP A 107 5.99 2.56 -0.64
C TRP A 107 6.07 3.53 0.54
N GLY A 108 7.28 3.98 0.89
CA GLY A 108 7.46 4.94 1.96
C GLY A 108 6.80 6.29 1.68
N SER A 109 6.83 6.81 0.44
CA SER A 109 6.15 8.06 0.10
C SER A 109 4.63 7.94 0.16
N ALA A 110 4.06 6.78 -0.18
CA ALA A 110 2.63 6.52 -0.01
C ALA A 110 2.22 6.62 1.46
N PHE A 111 2.90 5.89 2.34
CA PHE A 111 2.65 5.92 3.78
C PHE A 111 2.85 7.32 4.37
N ARG A 112 3.91 8.02 3.95
CA ARG A 112 4.21 9.38 4.41
C ARG A 112 3.14 10.38 4.01
N ALA A 113 2.68 10.33 2.77
CA ALA A 113 1.66 11.24 2.26
C ALA A 113 0.30 10.95 2.93
N ALA A 114 -0.09 9.67 3.04
CA ALA A 114 -1.26 9.25 3.79
C ALA A 114 -1.21 9.71 5.25
N GLY A 115 -0.07 9.53 5.92
CA GLY A 115 0.14 9.95 7.30
C GLY A 115 0.04 11.45 7.50
N LYS A 116 0.59 12.25 6.58
CA LYS A 116 0.44 13.71 6.61
C LYS A 116 -1.01 14.15 6.46
N LYS A 117 -1.78 13.49 5.61
CA LYS A 117 -3.21 13.79 5.43
C LYS A 117 -4.04 13.46 6.68
N ALA A 118 -3.68 12.41 7.38
CA ALA A 118 -4.33 11.95 8.62
C ALA A 118 -3.70 12.51 9.89
N ASP A 119 -2.87 13.56 9.78
CA ASP A 119 -2.17 14.13 10.94
C ASP A 119 -3.13 14.61 12.04
N GLY A 120 -2.82 14.26 13.29
CA GLY A 120 -3.64 14.58 14.46
C GLY A 120 -4.98 13.84 14.55
N LYS A 121 -5.33 12.96 13.60
CA LYS A 121 -6.60 12.23 13.60
C LYS A 121 -6.47 10.86 14.27
N THR A 122 -7.42 10.53 15.15
CA THR A 122 -7.55 9.22 15.78
C THR A 122 -8.59 8.34 15.13
N GLU A 123 -9.47 8.94 14.32
CA GLU A 123 -10.48 8.26 13.51
C GLU A 123 -10.71 9.02 12.20
N LEU A 124 -11.15 8.33 11.17
CA LEU A 124 -11.44 8.87 9.85
C LEU A 124 -12.86 8.54 9.41
N THR A 125 -13.54 9.52 8.84
CA THR A 125 -14.75 9.30 8.03
C THR A 125 -14.38 8.70 6.69
N ILE A 126 -15.36 8.20 5.94
CA ILE A 126 -15.13 7.69 4.58
C ILE A 126 -14.53 8.76 3.64
N PHE A 127 -14.92 10.03 3.79
CA PHE A 127 -14.35 11.13 3.02
C PHE A 127 -12.87 11.36 3.35
N GLU A 128 -12.52 11.35 4.64
CA GLU A 128 -11.15 11.54 5.09
C GLU A 128 -10.26 10.36 4.70
N PHE A 129 -10.80 9.12 4.73
CA PHE A 129 -10.08 7.94 4.26
C PHE A 129 -9.86 7.98 2.75
N ALA A 130 -10.87 8.35 1.96
CA ALA A 130 -10.75 8.53 0.52
C ALA A 130 -9.68 9.60 0.17
N ASP A 131 -9.70 10.73 0.85
CA ASP A 131 -8.68 11.77 0.71
C ASP A 131 -7.27 11.27 1.05
N MET A 132 -7.14 10.46 2.10
CA MET A 132 -5.87 9.84 2.48
C MET A 132 -5.34 8.91 1.38
N MET A 133 -6.21 8.13 0.75
CA MET A 133 -5.85 7.26 -0.39
C MET A 133 -5.40 8.08 -1.61
N GLN A 134 -6.06 9.21 -1.92
CA GLN A 134 -5.63 10.12 -3.00
C GLN A 134 -4.28 10.75 -2.71
N GLU A 135 -4.01 11.12 -1.45
CA GLU A 135 -2.68 11.64 -1.06
C GLU A 135 -1.59 10.58 -1.18
N ALA A 136 -1.89 9.30 -0.91
CA ALA A 136 -0.93 8.21 -1.16
C ALA A 136 -0.54 8.12 -2.64
N VAL A 137 -1.51 8.22 -3.56
CA VAL A 137 -1.27 8.31 -5.01
C VAL A 137 -0.36 9.48 -5.34
N THR A 138 -0.72 10.67 -4.84
CA THR A 138 0.05 11.91 -5.07
C THR A 138 1.49 11.78 -4.56
N GLY A 139 1.70 11.16 -3.41
CA GLY A 139 3.03 10.91 -2.84
C GLY A 139 3.91 10.06 -3.74
N ILE A 140 3.37 8.98 -4.30
CA ILE A 140 4.08 8.12 -5.25
C ILE A 140 4.39 8.87 -6.55
N GLN A 141 3.43 9.61 -7.10
CA GLN A 141 3.62 10.36 -8.34
C GLN A 141 4.72 11.42 -8.21
N LYS A 142 4.74 12.17 -7.11
CA LYS A 142 5.81 13.14 -6.81
C LYS A 142 7.19 12.47 -6.70
N THR A 143 7.26 11.29 -6.11
CA THR A 143 8.52 10.52 -6.06
C THR A 143 8.99 10.15 -7.47
N GLY A 144 8.07 9.77 -8.35
CA GLY A 144 8.37 9.51 -9.76
C GLY A 144 8.88 10.75 -10.52
N GLU A 145 8.34 11.94 -10.24
CA GLU A 145 8.80 13.19 -10.83
C GLU A 145 10.30 13.44 -10.55
N TYR A 146 10.73 13.21 -9.31
CA TYR A 146 12.15 13.37 -8.94
C TYR A 146 13.05 12.32 -9.59
N SER A 147 12.56 11.08 -9.74
CA SER A 147 13.37 9.94 -10.19
C SER A 147 13.40 9.77 -11.72
N PHE A 148 12.29 10.10 -12.37
CA PHE A 148 12.06 9.81 -13.81
C PHE A 148 11.64 11.05 -14.61
N GLY A 149 11.60 12.23 -13.99
CA GLY A 149 11.17 13.49 -14.62
C GLY A 149 9.65 13.61 -14.81
N ARG A 150 8.88 12.61 -14.43
CA ARG A 150 7.41 12.66 -14.41
C ARG A 150 6.85 11.66 -13.39
N GLY A 151 5.63 11.90 -12.91
CA GLY A 151 4.86 10.96 -12.14
C GLY A 151 4.32 9.81 -13.00
N ALA A 152 4.16 8.63 -12.38
CA ALA A 152 3.48 7.50 -13.01
C ALA A 152 1.98 7.81 -13.19
N VAL A 153 1.42 7.35 -14.29
CA VAL A 153 -0.02 7.43 -14.59
C VAL A 153 -0.56 6.05 -14.94
N VAL A 154 -1.87 5.88 -14.87
CA VAL A 154 -2.53 4.65 -15.34
C VAL A 154 -2.17 4.42 -16.81
N GLY A 155 -1.74 3.21 -17.13
CA GLY A 155 -1.21 2.82 -18.44
C GLY A 155 0.31 2.76 -18.52
N ASP A 156 1.04 3.14 -17.46
CA ASP A 156 2.50 3.01 -17.38
C ASP A 156 2.98 1.62 -16.97
N LYS A 157 2.06 0.77 -16.53
CA LYS A 157 2.32 -0.57 -15.98
C LYS A 157 3.18 -0.50 -14.71
N THR A 158 2.59 0.07 -13.67
CA THR A 158 3.20 0.26 -12.35
C THR A 158 2.17 0.02 -11.24
N LEU A 159 2.58 0.09 -9.99
CA LEU A 159 1.69 0.13 -8.81
C LEU A 159 0.51 1.12 -8.97
N ILE A 160 0.72 2.23 -9.68
CA ILE A 160 -0.29 3.27 -9.91
C ILE A 160 -1.50 2.74 -10.69
N ASP A 161 -1.29 1.76 -11.56
CA ASP A 161 -2.38 1.13 -12.35
C ASP A 161 -3.42 0.40 -11.48
N ALA A 162 -3.04 -0.03 -10.28
CA ALA A 162 -3.96 -0.59 -9.29
C ALA A 162 -4.40 0.45 -8.24
N LEU A 163 -3.48 1.30 -7.76
CA LEU A 163 -3.76 2.24 -6.67
C LEU A 163 -4.71 3.37 -7.09
N VAL A 164 -4.58 3.92 -8.29
CA VAL A 164 -5.47 4.99 -8.78
C VAL A 164 -6.92 4.51 -8.88
N PRO A 165 -7.25 3.40 -9.56
CA PRO A 165 -8.62 2.91 -9.57
C PRO A 165 -9.18 2.59 -8.18
N CYS A 166 -8.34 2.11 -7.26
CA CYS A 166 -8.69 1.90 -5.86
C CYS A 166 -9.08 3.22 -5.18
N ALA A 167 -8.20 4.22 -5.23
CA ALA A 167 -8.41 5.53 -4.61
C ALA A 167 -9.62 6.27 -5.19
N ASP A 168 -9.80 6.22 -6.52
CA ASP A 168 -10.96 6.83 -7.21
C ASP A 168 -12.26 6.15 -6.79
N THR A 169 -12.25 4.83 -6.58
CA THR A 169 -13.40 4.09 -6.08
C THR A 169 -13.74 4.49 -4.65
N TRP A 170 -12.75 4.71 -3.78
CA TRP A 170 -12.97 5.25 -2.45
C TRP A 170 -13.66 6.62 -2.51
N THR A 171 -13.18 7.53 -3.37
CA THR A 171 -13.79 8.85 -3.57
C THR A 171 -15.24 8.73 -4.04
N ALA A 172 -15.50 7.89 -5.04
CA ALA A 172 -16.84 7.67 -5.57
C ALA A 172 -17.82 7.08 -4.54
N CYS A 173 -17.35 6.17 -3.68
CA CYS A 173 -18.14 5.61 -2.59
C CYS A 173 -18.41 6.66 -1.50
N ALA A 174 -17.43 7.49 -1.17
CA ALA A 174 -17.59 8.58 -0.22
C ALA A 174 -18.66 9.59 -0.70
N ASP A 175 -18.59 10.02 -1.96
CA ASP A 175 -19.56 10.95 -2.56
C ASP A 175 -20.98 10.41 -2.53
N LYS A 176 -21.14 9.09 -2.66
CA LYS A 176 -22.44 8.40 -2.57
C LYS A 176 -22.84 8.07 -1.14
N LYS A 177 -21.99 8.37 -0.16
CA LYS A 177 -22.20 8.04 1.27
C LYS A 177 -22.45 6.55 1.49
N GLU A 178 -21.71 5.71 0.76
CA GLU A 178 -21.76 4.26 0.93
C GLU A 178 -21.11 3.85 2.26
N THR A 179 -21.41 2.64 2.75
CA THR A 179 -20.75 2.10 3.96
C THR A 179 -19.31 1.75 3.69
N PHE A 180 -18.49 1.72 4.73
CA PHE A 180 -17.10 1.28 4.61
C PHE A 180 -16.98 -0.15 4.07
N GLU A 181 -17.84 -1.07 4.52
CA GLU A 181 -17.84 -2.47 4.04
C GLU A 181 -18.01 -2.54 2.52
N HIS A 182 -18.97 -1.77 1.99
CA HIS A 182 -19.22 -1.72 0.55
C HIS A 182 -18.06 -1.06 -0.20
N ALA A 183 -17.52 0.03 0.35
CA ALA A 183 -16.40 0.75 -0.25
C ALA A 183 -15.13 -0.10 -0.28
N PHE A 184 -14.80 -0.83 0.80
CA PHE A 184 -13.68 -1.78 0.82
C PHE A 184 -13.80 -2.83 -0.27
N THR A 185 -14.97 -3.44 -0.40
CA THR A 185 -15.23 -4.46 -1.42
C THR A 185 -15.02 -3.92 -2.84
N LYS A 186 -15.60 -2.76 -3.14
CA LYS A 186 -15.49 -2.14 -4.47
C LYS A 186 -14.07 -1.67 -4.77
N ALA A 187 -13.42 -1.02 -3.81
CA ALA A 187 -12.06 -0.51 -3.98
C ALA A 187 -11.05 -1.65 -4.17
N ALA A 188 -11.20 -2.76 -3.43
CA ALA A 188 -10.38 -3.95 -3.62
C ALA A 188 -10.59 -4.57 -5.02
N GLN A 189 -11.84 -4.65 -5.48
CA GLN A 189 -12.14 -5.13 -6.85
C GLN A 189 -11.52 -4.23 -7.91
N ALA A 190 -11.56 -2.91 -7.73
CA ALA A 190 -10.95 -1.95 -8.65
C ALA A 190 -9.42 -2.10 -8.70
N ALA A 191 -8.77 -2.30 -7.54
CA ALA A 191 -7.33 -2.56 -7.47
C ALA A 191 -6.95 -3.86 -8.20
N VAL A 192 -7.67 -4.95 -7.94
CA VAL A 192 -7.46 -6.25 -8.59
C VAL A 192 -7.65 -6.15 -10.10
N GLN A 193 -8.68 -5.41 -10.56
CA GLN A 193 -8.90 -5.22 -11.99
C GLN A 193 -7.78 -4.38 -12.60
N GLY A 194 -7.38 -3.28 -11.96
CA GLY A 194 -6.25 -2.46 -12.41
C GLY A 194 -4.94 -3.25 -12.53
N ALA A 195 -4.65 -4.11 -11.56
CA ALA A 195 -3.50 -4.99 -11.63
C ALA A 195 -3.57 -5.96 -12.82
N LYS A 196 -4.74 -6.58 -13.07
CA LYS A 196 -4.96 -7.46 -14.23
C LYS A 196 -4.83 -6.73 -15.56
N ASP A 197 -5.34 -5.52 -15.66
CA ASP A 197 -5.29 -4.73 -16.89
C ASP A 197 -3.85 -4.43 -17.32
N THR A 198 -2.88 -4.47 -16.40
CA THR A 198 -1.45 -4.32 -16.70
C THR A 198 -0.90 -5.47 -17.56
N GLU A 199 -1.54 -6.62 -17.62
CA GLU A 199 -1.11 -7.74 -18.47
C GLU A 199 -1.11 -7.37 -19.96
N ALA A 200 -2.08 -6.56 -20.39
CA ALA A 200 -2.30 -6.23 -21.79
C ALA A 200 -1.44 -5.07 -22.31
N ILE A 201 -0.71 -4.36 -21.44
CA ILE A 201 0.06 -3.17 -21.79
C ILE A 201 1.56 -3.38 -21.66
N ALA A 202 2.34 -2.68 -22.49
CA ALA A 202 3.79 -2.62 -22.36
C ALA A 202 4.18 -1.64 -21.25
N ALA A 203 5.19 -1.98 -20.46
CA ALA A 203 5.72 -1.10 -19.42
C ALA A 203 6.36 0.16 -20.04
N ARG A 204 6.10 1.32 -19.44
CA ARG A 204 6.58 2.63 -19.88
C ARG A 204 7.42 3.35 -18.83
N MET A 205 7.53 2.78 -17.65
CA MET A 205 8.25 3.38 -16.52
C MET A 205 8.97 2.30 -15.70
N GLY A 206 9.94 2.72 -14.89
CA GLY A 206 10.73 1.83 -14.06
C GLY A 206 11.66 0.91 -14.87
N ARG A 207 12.16 -0.14 -14.24
CA ARG A 207 13.01 -1.14 -14.90
C ARG A 207 12.29 -1.86 -16.03
N ALA A 208 11.04 -2.23 -15.81
CA ALA A 208 10.19 -2.86 -16.82
C ALA A 208 10.04 -2.03 -18.08
N GLY A 209 10.12 -0.70 -18.02
CA GLY A 209 10.09 0.20 -19.16
C GLY A 209 11.26 -0.01 -20.13
N THR A 210 12.36 -0.59 -19.69
CA THR A 210 13.53 -0.87 -20.54
C THR A 210 13.36 -2.12 -21.41
N VAL A 211 12.43 -3.01 -21.07
CA VAL A 211 12.18 -4.26 -21.82
C VAL A 211 11.01 -4.14 -22.81
N GLY A 212 10.23 -3.05 -22.75
CA GLY A 212 9.18 -2.73 -23.71
C GLY A 212 8.14 -3.85 -23.86
N ASP A 213 7.88 -4.27 -25.10
CA ASP A 213 6.83 -5.26 -25.44
C ASP A 213 7.03 -6.64 -24.79
N ARG A 214 8.24 -6.98 -24.33
CA ARG A 214 8.48 -8.23 -23.61
C ARG A 214 7.78 -8.26 -22.25
N SER A 215 7.35 -7.12 -21.73
CA SER A 215 6.56 -7.03 -20.51
C SER A 215 5.09 -7.43 -20.67
N ILE A 216 4.58 -7.55 -21.92
CA ILE A 216 3.19 -7.91 -22.23
C ILE A 216 2.94 -9.38 -21.88
N GLY A 217 1.75 -9.67 -21.38
CA GLY A 217 1.31 -11.03 -21.02
C GLY A 217 1.48 -11.40 -19.56
N TYR A 218 2.08 -10.52 -18.76
CA TYR A 218 2.22 -10.69 -17.31
C TYR A 218 1.80 -9.40 -16.60
N PRO A 219 1.13 -9.48 -15.43
CA PRO A 219 0.80 -8.29 -14.67
C PRO A 219 2.05 -7.64 -14.08
N ASP A 220 1.96 -6.34 -13.77
CA ASP A 220 3.01 -5.64 -13.03
C ASP A 220 3.11 -6.17 -11.59
N ALA A 221 4.33 -6.50 -11.14
CA ALA A 221 4.54 -7.04 -9.80
C ALA A 221 4.14 -6.04 -8.70
N GLY A 222 4.41 -4.75 -8.90
CA GLY A 222 4.01 -3.68 -7.97
C GLY A 222 2.49 -3.51 -7.88
N ALA A 223 1.80 -3.55 -9.03
CA ALA A 223 0.33 -3.49 -9.07
C ALA A 223 -0.30 -4.74 -8.44
N TYR A 224 0.32 -5.89 -8.60
CA TYR A 224 -0.17 -7.15 -8.04
C TYR A 224 0.06 -7.26 -6.52
N ALA A 225 1.05 -6.55 -5.99
CA ALA A 225 1.36 -6.52 -4.56
C ALA A 225 0.46 -5.57 -3.74
N LEU A 226 -0.31 -4.69 -4.41
CA LEU A 226 -1.25 -3.76 -3.79
C LEU A 226 -2.53 -4.47 -3.36
#